data_2019c293bbfcad5bfeb21deea8fd95a2
#
_entry.id   2019c293bbfcad5bfeb21deea8fd95a2
#
_cell.length_a   1.000
_cell.length_b   1.000
_cell.length_c   1.000
_cell.angle_alpha   90.00
_cell.angle_beta   90.00
_cell.angle_gamma   90.00
#
_symmetry.space_group_name_H-M   'P 1'
#
loop_
_entity.id
_entity.type
_entity.pdbx_description
1 polymer ?
#
loop_
_entity_poly.entity_id
_entity_poly.type
_entity_poly.pdbx_seq_one_letter_code
_entity_poly.pdbx_strand_id
1 'polypeptide(L)'
;MVKLDIYGGLLGAGKTTLIRQMLASAYAGHKTAVIENEIGKVNLDAELLKDSSICVREITSGCICCTVKGNFTEAIRRLAEQEHPEYIIVEPSGVASLTDVVSACTDSGMAVLNRIIMVADARKQRKLLKVIGKFYLKQFCSAQTVYLNFADQISPEELEEVKSALWKINPGLRMAAVPLDAVGPDTFPEGLAQDMLPRRSGLGKLYGTVRMRSEGGQTFSVWNYEFRHDLRKETLQRLMELFRRRECEKIWRDKGYLKMADGGVRKIDIAYGDQFQEELKSFDGSKTNQLVIIGEEIDLSWLQSQLEALDQGV
;
A
#
# COMPACT_ATOMS: atom_id res chain seq x y z
N MET A 1 5.53 -20.43 1.45
CA MET A 1 5.17 -19.31 0.54
C MET A 1 6.07 -18.16 0.92
N VAL A 2 6.70 -17.51 -0.06
CA VAL A 2 7.68 -16.43 0.18
C VAL A 2 6.99 -15.23 0.81
N LYS A 3 7.56 -14.65 1.87
CA LYS A 3 7.06 -13.43 2.51
C LYS A 3 7.61 -12.21 1.78
N LEU A 4 6.76 -11.23 1.47
CA LEU A 4 7.14 -10.05 0.72
C LEU A 4 6.96 -8.79 1.57
N ASP A 5 8.03 -8.02 1.72
CA ASP A 5 8.10 -6.79 2.48
C ASP A 5 8.42 -5.60 1.56
N ILE A 6 7.65 -4.52 1.65
CA ILE A 6 7.80 -3.33 0.81
C ILE A 6 8.22 -2.14 1.68
N TYR A 7 9.31 -1.48 1.29
CA TYR A 7 9.86 -0.29 1.95
C TYR A 7 9.71 0.93 1.05
N GLY A 8 8.56 1.60 1.11
CA GLY A 8 8.28 2.84 0.37
C GLY A 8 8.84 4.07 1.07
N GLY A 9 8.87 5.20 0.37
CA GLY A 9 9.28 6.49 0.92
C GLY A 9 10.00 7.36 -0.10
N LEU A 10 10.02 8.67 0.14
CA LEU A 10 10.68 9.62 -0.74
C LEU A 10 12.21 9.42 -0.78
N LEU A 11 12.83 9.98 -1.80
CA LEU A 11 14.28 10.01 -1.92
C LEU A 11 14.91 10.68 -0.68
N GLY A 12 15.93 10.05 -0.10
CA GLY A 12 16.63 10.55 1.09
C GLY A 12 15.85 10.38 2.41
N ALA A 13 14.73 9.64 2.44
CA ALA A 13 14.01 9.32 3.68
C ALA A 13 14.74 8.30 4.57
N GLY A 14 15.71 7.55 4.01
CA GLY A 14 16.50 6.56 4.73
C GLY A 14 16.03 5.11 4.52
N LYS A 15 15.34 4.82 3.41
CA LYS A 15 14.86 3.46 3.07
C LYS A 15 15.97 2.43 3.10
N THR A 16 17.01 2.61 2.28
CA THR A 16 18.15 1.69 2.18
C THR A 16 18.83 1.48 3.53
N THR A 17 18.96 2.55 4.32
CA THR A 17 19.56 2.48 5.67
C THR A 17 18.71 1.63 6.61
N LEU A 18 17.38 1.80 6.57
CA LEU A 18 16.45 0.97 7.34
C LEU A 18 16.50 -0.49 6.90
N ILE A 19 16.53 -0.75 5.59
CA ILE A 19 16.64 -2.11 5.04
C ILE A 19 17.92 -2.80 5.53
N ARG A 20 19.05 -2.09 5.55
CA ARG A 20 20.32 -2.62 6.10
C ARG A 20 20.19 -3.01 7.56
N GLN A 21 19.60 -2.15 8.38
CA GLN A 21 19.36 -2.45 9.80
C GLN A 21 18.46 -3.68 9.97
N MET A 22 17.43 -3.80 9.15
CA MET A 22 16.53 -4.94 9.15
C MET A 22 17.21 -6.22 8.68
N LEU A 23 18.08 -6.16 7.66
CA LEU A 23 18.87 -7.30 7.19
C LEU A 23 19.82 -7.81 8.29
N ALA A 24 20.42 -6.90 9.06
CA ALA A 24 21.29 -7.24 10.17
C ALA A 24 20.54 -7.75 11.43
N SER A 25 19.23 -7.56 11.51
CA SER A 25 18.42 -7.89 12.68
C SER A 25 17.29 -8.88 12.36
N ALA A 26 16.18 -8.40 11.84
CA ALA A 26 14.96 -9.18 11.63
C ALA A 26 15.08 -10.26 10.54
N TYR A 27 15.95 -10.06 9.56
CA TYR A 27 16.23 -11.05 8.50
C TYR A 27 17.53 -11.81 8.69
N ALA A 28 18.24 -11.59 9.79
CA ALA A 28 19.50 -12.30 10.08
C ALA A 28 19.28 -13.82 10.12
N GLY A 29 20.08 -14.55 9.34
CA GLY A 29 19.96 -16.01 9.22
C GLY A 29 18.84 -16.53 8.34
N HIS A 30 18.01 -15.64 7.73
CA HIS A 30 16.99 -16.01 6.77
C HIS A 30 17.45 -15.78 5.32
N LYS A 31 17.16 -16.72 4.43
CA LYS A 31 17.44 -16.53 3.01
C LYS A 31 16.56 -15.40 2.45
N THR A 32 17.18 -14.26 2.15
CA THR A 32 16.49 -13.02 1.80
C THR A 32 16.93 -12.50 0.43
N ALA A 33 15.99 -12.19 -0.44
CA ALA A 33 16.25 -11.52 -1.69
C ALA A 33 15.81 -10.05 -1.60
N VAL A 34 16.59 -9.13 -2.18
CA VAL A 34 16.30 -7.70 -2.21
C VAL A 34 16.13 -7.27 -3.67
N ILE A 35 15.01 -6.63 -3.96
CA ILE A 35 14.69 -6.03 -5.25
C ILE A 35 14.78 -4.52 -5.09
N GLU A 36 15.72 -3.89 -5.76
CA GLU A 36 15.91 -2.44 -5.78
C GLU A 36 15.58 -1.87 -7.14
N ASN A 37 14.87 -0.75 -7.17
CA ASN A 37 14.51 -0.03 -8.37
C ASN A 37 14.98 1.43 -8.29
N GLU A 38 16.28 1.63 -8.14
CA GLU A 38 16.87 2.97 -8.16
C GLU A 38 17.83 3.15 -9.34
N ILE A 39 17.68 4.28 -10.04
CA ILE A 39 18.61 4.67 -11.12
C ILE A 39 19.85 5.27 -10.47
N GLY A 40 20.88 4.48 -10.29
CA GLY A 40 22.22 4.92 -9.87
C GLY A 40 22.71 4.29 -8.58
N LYS A 41 23.80 3.58 -8.69
CA LYS A 41 24.70 3.00 -7.69
C LYS A 41 24.05 2.61 -6.34
N VAL A 42 23.58 1.40 -6.30
CA VAL A 42 23.28 0.73 -5.06
C VAL A 42 24.56 0.48 -4.29
N ASN A 43 24.61 1.01 -3.07
CA ASN A 43 25.61 0.67 -2.09
C ASN A 43 24.95 -0.05 -0.90
N LEU A 44 24.36 -1.22 -1.13
CA LEU A 44 24.34 -2.21 -0.09
C LEU A 44 25.81 -2.59 0.10
N ASP A 45 26.33 -2.36 1.31
CA ASP A 45 27.77 -2.53 1.57
C ASP A 45 28.22 -3.91 1.11
N ALA A 46 29.39 -3.93 0.46
CA ALA A 46 30.03 -5.17 0.01
C ALA A 46 30.20 -6.22 1.15
N GLU A 47 30.06 -5.80 2.41
CA GLU A 47 30.06 -6.69 3.58
C GLU A 47 28.74 -7.45 3.75
N LEU A 48 27.59 -6.81 3.53
CA LEU A 48 26.28 -7.51 3.55
C LEU A 48 26.13 -8.48 2.38
N LEU A 49 26.76 -8.16 1.22
CA LEU A 49 26.79 -9.06 0.06
C LEU A 49 27.72 -10.28 0.23
N LYS A 50 28.55 -10.31 1.27
CA LYS A 50 29.36 -11.50 1.63
C LYS A 50 28.55 -12.56 2.37
N ASP A 51 27.39 -12.20 2.91
CA ASP A 51 26.48 -13.17 3.50
C ASP A 51 25.78 -13.95 2.38
N SER A 52 26.08 -15.23 2.26
CA SER A 52 25.51 -16.14 1.26
C SER A 52 23.99 -16.30 1.38
N SER A 53 23.38 -15.82 2.46
CA SER A 53 21.93 -15.82 2.65
C SER A 53 21.22 -14.64 1.97
N ILE A 54 21.97 -13.61 1.50
CA ILE A 54 21.39 -12.40 0.91
C ILE A 54 21.68 -12.38 -0.60
N CYS A 55 20.61 -12.35 -1.40
CA CYS A 55 20.66 -12.20 -2.84
C CYS A 55 20.09 -10.83 -3.25
N VAL A 56 20.91 -9.96 -3.84
CA VAL A 56 20.46 -8.64 -4.33
C VAL A 56 20.28 -8.67 -5.84
N ARG A 57 19.11 -8.20 -6.31
CA ARG A 57 18.79 -8.04 -7.74
C ARG A 57 18.37 -6.60 -8.02
N GLU A 58 19.10 -5.96 -8.92
CA GLU A 58 18.71 -4.66 -9.47
C GLU A 58 17.72 -4.86 -10.62
N ILE A 59 16.61 -4.09 -10.59
CA ILE A 59 15.76 -3.95 -11.76
C ILE A 59 16.21 -2.71 -12.53
N THR A 60 16.98 -2.92 -13.58
CA THR A 60 17.33 -1.86 -14.52
C THR A 60 16.09 -1.48 -15.34
N SER A 61 15.45 -0.39 -14.98
CA SER A 61 14.32 0.17 -15.72
C SER A 61 14.80 0.88 -16.98
N GLY A 62 14.78 0.21 -18.10
CA GLY A 62 14.70 0.91 -19.38
C GLY A 62 13.27 1.44 -19.57
N CYS A 63 13.11 2.77 -19.57
CA CYS A 63 11.86 3.51 -19.82
C CYS A 63 10.86 3.61 -18.65
N ILE A 64 10.80 4.81 -18.09
CA ILE A 64 10.07 5.26 -16.89
C ILE A 64 8.52 5.17 -16.99
N CYS A 65 7.93 4.95 -18.16
CA CYS A 65 6.51 5.24 -18.37
C CYS A 65 5.54 4.05 -18.46
N CYS A 66 5.97 2.83 -18.76
CA CYS A 66 5.02 1.77 -19.15
C CYS A 66 5.14 0.41 -18.46
N THR A 67 6.17 0.13 -17.63
CA THR A 67 6.50 -1.25 -17.25
C THR A 67 6.90 -1.50 -15.80
N VAL A 68 6.72 -0.56 -14.87
CA VAL A 68 7.07 -0.77 -13.45
C VAL A 68 6.34 -2.00 -12.90
N LYS A 69 5.08 -2.18 -13.23
CA LYS A 69 4.26 -3.29 -12.75
C LYS A 69 4.74 -4.65 -13.29
N GLY A 70 4.96 -4.76 -14.59
CA GLY A 70 5.40 -6.02 -15.22
C GLY A 70 6.80 -6.45 -14.76
N ASN A 71 7.70 -5.50 -14.58
CA ASN A 71 9.08 -5.78 -14.16
C ASN A 71 9.16 -6.29 -12.71
N PHE A 72 8.38 -5.74 -11.78
CA PHE A 72 8.33 -6.24 -10.41
C PHE A 72 7.69 -7.63 -10.32
N THR A 73 6.57 -7.83 -10.99
CA THR A 73 5.89 -9.13 -11.02
C THR A 73 6.80 -10.24 -11.53
N GLU A 74 7.50 -9.99 -12.63
CA GLU A 74 8.43 -10.94 -13.22
C GLU A 74 9.68 -11.17 -12.35
N ALA A 75 10.25 -10.11 -11.75
CA ALA A 75 11.39 -10.22 -10.86
C ALA A 75 11.06 -11.05 -9.61
N ILE A 76 9.89 -10.82 -9.00
CA ILE A 76 9.42 -11.60 -7.85
C ILE A 76 9.25 -13.06 -8.23
N ARG A 77 8.66 -13.36 -9.40
CA ARG A 77 8.47 -14.73 -9.88
C ARG A 77 9.81 -15.44 -10.06
N ARG A 78 10.74 -14.82 -10.78
CA ARG A 78 12.09 -15.40 -11.02
C ARG A 78 12.83 -15.66 -9.71
N LEU A 79 12.81 -14.71 -8.79
CA LEU A 79 13.47 -14.89 -7.50
C LEU A 79 12.85 -16.01 -6.68
N ALA A 80 11.52 -16.08 -6.65
CA ALA A 80 10.82 -17.14 -5.92
C ALA A 80 11.12 -18.53 -6.50
N GLU A 81 11.21 -18.66 -7.84
CA GLU A 81 11.45 -19.92 -8.54
C GLU A 81 12.94 -20.35 -8.55
N GLN A 82 13.86 -19.40 -8.63
CA GLN A 82 15.28 -19.71 -8.78
C GLN A 82 16.02 -19.76 -7.44
N GLU A 83 15.72 -18.82 -6.55
CA GLU A 83 16.44 -18.65 -5.30
C GLU A 83 15.72 -19.28 -4.10
N HIS A 84 14.41 -19.51 -4.20
CA HIS A 84 13.57 -20.01 -3.10
C HIS A 84 13.82 -19.28 -1.76
N PRO A 85 13.73 -17.93 -1.74
CA PRO A 85 14.01 -17.18 -0.52
C PRO A 85 12.84 -17.32 0.47
N GLU A 86 13.11 -17.08 1.77
CA GLU A 86 12.06 -16.94 2.78
C GLU A 86 11.41 -15.57 2.70
N TYR A 87 12.21 -14.53 2.42
CA TYR A 87 11.78 -13.14 2.31
C TYR A 87 12.20 -12.53 0.97
N ILE A 88 11.31 -11.73 0.39
CA ILE A 88 11.65 -10.80 -0.69
C ILE A 88 11.38 -9.38 -0.18
N ILE A 89 12.42 -8.56 -0.15
CA ILE A 89 12.35 -7.14 0.17
C ILE A 89 12.25 -6.36 -1.13
N VAL A 90 11.31 -5.42 -1.22
CA VAL A 90 11.16 -4.52 -2.36
C VAL A 90 11.41 -3.09 -1.92
N GLU A 91 12.44 -2.45 -2.47
CA GLU A 91 12.70 -1.02 -2.36
C GLU A 91 12.33 -0.32 -3.67
N PRO A 92 11.14 0.28 -3.78
CA PRO A 92 10.78 1.06 -4.95
C PRO A 92 11.50 2.40 -4.97
N SER A 93 11.65 2.99 -6.16
CA SER A 93 12.19 4.35 -6.28
C SER A 93 11.37 5.36 -5.47
N GLY A 94 12.01 6.42 -4.98
CA GLY A 94 11.37 7.45 -4.15
C GLY A 94 10.21 8.20 -4.82
N VAL A 95 10.01 8.04 -6.12
CA VAL A 95 8.91 8.62 -6.90
C VAL A 95 7.87 7.58 -7.32
N ALA A 96 8.05 6.31 -6.97
CA ALA A 96 7.08 5.27 -7.28
C ALA A 96 5.83 5.38 -6.40
N SER A 97 4.67 5.11 -6.98
CA SER A 97 3.42 4.99 -6.23
C SER A 97 3.45 3.70 -5.41
N LEU A 98 3.41 3.81 -4.09
CA LEU A 98 3.38 2.64 -3.20
C LEU A 98 2.18 1.73 -3.50
N THR A 99 1.05 2.31 -3.87
CA THR A 99 -0.14 1.57 -4.29
C THR A 99 0.13 0.67 -5.49
N ASP A 100 0.84 1.19 -6.51
CA ASP A 100 1.10 0.45 -7.74
C ASP A 100 2.15 -0.65 -7.50
N VAL A 101 3.13 -0.38 -6.64
CA VAL A 101 4.11 -1.38 -6.20
C VAL A 101 3.42 -2.52 -5.45
N VAL A 102 2.56 -2.22 -4.47
CA VAL A 102 1.76 -3.22 -3.74
C VAL A 102 0.94 -4.08 -4.71
N SER A 103 0.27 -3.44 -5.67
CA SER A 103 -0.50 -4.17 -6.70
C SER A 103 0.38 -5.10 -7.54
N ALA A 104 1.53 -4.60 -8.02
CA ALA A 104 2.48 -5.40 -8.81
C ALA A 104 3.00 -6.62 -8.03
N CYS A 105 3.28 -6.43 -6.75
CA CYS A 105 3.76 -7.49 -5.87
C CYS A 105 2.70 -8.56 -5.61
N THR A 106 1.44 -8.15 -5.39
CA THR A 106 0.33 -9.11 -5.16
C THR A 106 -0.03 -9.90 -6.40
N ASP A 107 0.12 -9.31 -7.59
CA ASP A 107 -0.23 -9.95 -8.86
C ASP A 107 0.78 -11.06 -9.25
N SER A 108 1.93 -11.16 -8.60
CA SER A 108 2.91 -12.22 -8.87
C SER A 108 2.37 -13.63 -8.56
N GLY A 109 1.50 -13.74 -7.56
CA GLY A 109 0.95 -15.02 -7.08
C GLY A 109 1.97 -15.93 -6.37
N MET A 110 3.25 -15.55 -6.32
CA MET A 110 4.37 -16.35 -5.78
C MET A 110 4.77 -15.98 -4.37
N ALA A 111 4.34 -14.81 -3.89
CA ALA A 111 4.68 -14.31 -2.57
C ALA A 111 3.43 -13.80 -1.84
N VAL A 112 3.48 -13.86 -0.51
CA VAL A 112 2.45 -13.31 0.38
C VAL A 112 2.94 -11.98 0.92
N LEU A 113 2.15 -10.94 0.75
CA LEU A 113 2.44 -9.63 1.29
C LEU A 113 2.48 -9.69 2.83
N ASN A 114 3.59 -9.33 3.42
CA ASN A 114 3.88 -9.47 4.85
C ASN A 114 3.96 -8.11 5.54
N ARG A 115 4.76 -7.17 5.03
CA ARG A 115 4.89 -5.80 5.57
C ARG A 115 4.80 -4.76 4.46
N ILE A 116 4.16 -3.61 4.75
CA ILE A 116 4.20 -2.41 3.91
C ILE A 116 4.63 -1.24 4.79
N ILE A 117 5.89 -0.88 4.70
CA ILE A 117 6.52 0.14 5.54
C ILE A 117 6.77 1.40 4.71
N MET A 118 6.25 2.53 5.15
CA MET A 118 6.55 3.84 4.60
C MET A 118 7.64 4.50 5.45
N VAL A 119 8.80 4.76 4.86
CA VAL A 119 9.90 5.47 5.53
C VAL A 119 9.73 6.97 5.31
N ALA A 120 9.70 7.73 6.37
CA ALA A 120 9.43 9.17 6.33
C ALA A 120 10.41 9.94 7.22
N ASP A 121 11.02 11.01 6.69
CA ASP A 121 11.90 11.92 7.46
C ASP A 121 11.02 12.81 8.36
N ALA A 122 11.01 12.57 9.67
CA ALA A 122 10.17 13.28 10.63
C ALA A 122 10.35 14.80 10.58
N ARG A 123 11.59 15.28 10.35
CA ARG A 123 11.96 16.70 10.30
C ARG A 123 11.29 17.46 9.14
N LYS A 124 10.95 16.73 8.08
CA LYS A 124 10.43 17.31 6.84
C LYS A 124 8.92 17.16 6.67
N GLN A 125 8.24 16.37 7.52
CA GLN A 125 6.84 16.00 7.32
C GLN A 125 5.91 17.21 7.19
N ARG A 126 6.02 18.19 8.08
CA ARG A 126 5.16 19.39 8.05
C ARG A 126 5.25 20.15 6.71
N LYS A 127 6.48 20.20 6.11
CA LYS A 127 6.71 20.83 4.82
C LYS A 127 6.23 19.96 3.66
N LEU A 128 6.54 18.66 3.69
CA LEU A 128 6.21 17.73 2.62
C LEU A 128 4.70 17.54 2.46
N LEU A 129 3.95 17.44 3.56
CA LEU A 129 2.50 17.35 3.54
C LEU A 129 1.83 18.58 2.90
N LYS A 130 2.45 19.77 3.04
CA LYS A 130 1.93 21.00 2.42
C LYS A 130 2.35 21.16 0.96
N VAL A 131 3.56 20.74 0.59
CA VAL A 131 4.16 21.05 -0.72
C VAL A 131 3.90 19.98 -1.76
N ILE A 132 4.06 18.69 -1.40
CA ILE A 132 3.93 17.58 -2.35
C ILE A 132 2.46 17.16 -2.53
N GLY A 133 1.60 17.54 -1.58
CA GLY A 133 0.15 17.38 -1.71
C GLY A 133 -0.30 15.92 -1.89
N LYS A 134 -1.28 15.72 -2.79
CA LYS A 134 -2.02 14.46 -2.98
C LYS A 134 -1.15 13.22 -3.22
N PHE A 135 -0.06 13.34 -3.96
CA PHE A 135 0.83 12.21 -4.23
C PHE A 135 1.43 11.67 -2.93
N TYR A 136 1.93 12.56 -2.07
CA TYR A 136 2.54 12.17 -0.81
C TYR A 136 1.54 11.58 0.18
N LEU A 137 0.35 12.18 0.26
CA LEU A 137 -0.75 11.66 1.09
C LEU A 137 -1.13 10.24 0.69
N LYS A 138 -1.22 9.96 -0.62
CA LYS A 138 -1.53 8.62 -1.13
C LYS A 138 -0.54 7.54 -0.70
N GLN A 139 0.74 7.87 -0.50
CA GLN A 139 1.74 6.91 -0.03
C GLN A 139 1.35 6.36 1.35
N PHE A 140 0.93 7.24 2.28
CA PHE A 140 0.51 6.83 3.62
C PHE A 140 -0.79 6.05 3.63
N CYS A 141 -1.70 6.30 2.69
CA CYS A 141 -2.93 5.52 2.56
C CYS A 141 -2.69 4.05 2.22
N SER A 142 -1.57 3.73 1.57
CA SER A 142 -1.21 2.36 1.17
C SER A 142 -0.26 1.68 2.15
N ALA A 143 0.28 2.43 3.10
CA ALA A 143 1.17 1.89 4.13
C ALA A 143 0.38 1.33 5.31
N GLN A 144 0.96 0.35 5.99
CA GLN A 144 0.48 -0.19 7.25
C GLN A 144 1.25 0.39 8.42
N THR A 145 2.56 0.54 8.22
CA THR A 145 3.45 1.10 9.21
C THR A 145 4.23 2.26 8.60
N VAL A 146 4.39 3.33 9.35
CA VAL A 146 5.31 4.41 9.04
C VAL A 146 6.48 4.34 10.02
N TYR A 147 7.69 4.29 9.46
CA TYR A 147 8.90 4.55 10.22
C TYR A 147 9.24 6.03 10.11
N LEU A 148 9.15 6.74 11.24
CA LEU A 148 9.53 8.15 11.36
C LEU A 148 11.02 8.24 11.66
N ASN A 149 11.82 8.25 10.59
CA ASN A 149 13.26 8.40 10.69
C ASN A 149 13.63 9.81 11.18
N PHE A 150 14.72 9.94 11.94
CA PHE A 150 15.16 11.19 12.57
C PHE A 150 14.15 11.79 13.56
N ALA A 151 13.33 10.97 14.19
CA ALA A 151 12.36 11.41 15.19
C ALA A 151 13.04 11.96 16.45
N ASP A 152 14.27 11.51 16.73
CA ASP A 152 15.15 12.00 17.80
C ASP A 152 15.71 13.41 17.55
N GLN A 153 15.57 13.94 16.32
CA GLN A 153 16.07 15.25 15.92
C GLN A 153 14.99 16.34 15.89
N ILE A 154 13.80 16.04 16.37
CA ILE A 154 12.70 17.00 16.54
C ILE A 154 12.19 16.97 17.98
N SER A 155 11.46 18.00 18.40
CA SER A 155 10.91 18.02 19.74
C SER A 155 9.78 17.01 19.92
N PRO A 156 9.49 16.55 21.14
CA PRO A 156 8.34 15.68 21.42
C PRO A 156 7.01 16.26 20.92
N GLU A 157 6.82 17.57 21.06
CA GLU A 157 5.62 18.26 20.61
C GLU A 157 5.51 18.23 19.08
N GLU A 158 6.61 18.48 18.36
CA GLU A 158 6.64 18.38 16.88
C GLU A 158 6.38 16.95 16.43
N LEU A 159 6.92 15.94 17.12
CA LEU A 159 6.68 14.53 16.81
C LEU A 159 5.20 14.17 16.96
N GLU A 160 4.54 14.62 18.04
CA GLU A 160 3.11 14.38 18.23
C GLU A 160 2.25 15.12 17.18
N GLU A 161 2.63 16.32 16.75
CA GLU A 161 1.98 17.00 15.63
C GLU A 161 2.10 16.21 14.31
N VAL A 162 3.29 15.65 14.04
CA VAL A 162 3.53 14.81 12.84
C VAL A 162 2.68 13.56 12.90
N LYS A 163 2.68 12.84 14.02
CA LYS A 163 1.87 11.63 14.21
C LYS A 163 0.38 11.94 14.05
N SER A 164 -0.09 13.01 14.69
CA SER A 164 -1.48 13.44 14.60
C SER A 164 -1.89 13.78 13.14
N ALA A 165 -1.00 14.44 12.39
CA ALA A 165 -1.24 14.75 10.98
C ALA A 165 -1.32 13.48 10.12
N LEU A 166 -0.45 12.50 10.37
CA LEU A 166 -0.45 11.22 9.64
C LEU A 166 -1.66 10.35 9.99
N TRP A 167 -2.11 10.33 11.26
CA TRP A 167 -3.33 9.63 11.64
C TRP A 167 -4.60 10.24 11.03
N LYS A 168 -4.62 11.55 10.79
CA LYS A 168 -5.72 12.18 10.03
C LYS A 168 -5.78 11.69 8.58
N ILE A 169 -4.62 11.29 8.00
CA ILE A 169 -4.54 10.76 6.64
C ILE A 169 -4.92 9.28 6.60
N ASN A 170 -4.41 8.51 7.54
CA ASN A 170 -4.70 7.08 7.68
C ASN A 170 -4.68 6.69 9.15
N PRO A 171 -5.85 6.64 9.81
CA PRO A 171 -5.97 6.32 11.24
C PRO A 171 -5.54 4.89 11.61
N GLY A 172 -5.39 4.01 10.60
CA GLY A 172 -4.88 2.66 10.78
C GLY A 172 -3.35 2.54 10.75
N LEU A 173 -2.63 3.64 10.55
CA LEU A 173 -1.18 3.62 10.53
C LEU A 173 -0.59 3.28 11.90
N ARG A 174 0.24 2.26 11.92
CA ARG A 174 1.20 2.06 13.00
C ARG A 174 2.38 3.00 12.76
N MET A 175 2.92 3.58 13.83
CA MET A 175 4.04 4.50 13.74
C MET A 175 5.17 4.04 14.63
N ALA A 176 6.34 3.82 14.04
CA ALA A 176 7.58 3.58 14.76
C ALA A 176 8.44 4.84 14.68
N ALA A 177 8.81 5.37 15.82
CA ALA A 177 9.62 6.58 15.98
C ALA A 177 10.79 6.29 16.93
N VAL A 178 11.47 5.18 16.71
CA VAL A 178 12.64 4.75 17.49
C VAL A 178 13.92 5.11 16.73
N PRO A 179 15.05 5.32 17.42
CA PRO A 179 16.37 5.46 16.78
C PRO A 179 16.67 4.26 15.90
N LEU A 180 17.44 4.46 14.83
CA LEU A 180 17.71 3.42 13.84
C LEU A 180 18.38 2.18 14.45
N ASP A 181 19.32 2.37 15.38
CA ASP A 181 20.02 1.32 16.11
C ASP A 181 19.13 0.52 17.07
N ALA A 182 17.98 1.09 17.46
CA ALA A 182 16.96 0.40 18.25
C ALA A 182 15.93 -0.34 17.38
N VAL A 183 16.01 -0.23 16.05
CA VAL A 183 15.12 -0.97 15.14
C VAL A 183 15.49 -2.46 15.16
N GLY A 184 14.52 -3.30 15.47
CA GLY A 184 14.65 -4.75 15.54
C GLY A 184 13.40 -5.49 15.02
N PRO A 185 13.34 -6.82 15.20
CA PRO A 185 12.27 -7.67 14.71
C PRO A 185 10.86 -7.20 15.16
N ASP A 186 10.74 -6.74 16.39
CA ASP A 186 9.46 -6.33 17.00
C ASP A 186 8.99 -4.94 16.55
N THR A 187 9.87 -4.13 15.93
CA THR A 187 9.52 -2.79 15.47
C THR A 187 8.46 -2.84 14.37
N PHE A 188 8.52 -3.86 13.51
CA PHE A 188 7.59 -4.06 12.39
C PHE A 188 7.03 -5.48 12.44
N PRO A 189 5.93 -5.73 13.17
CA PRO A 189 5.34 -7.06 13.25
C PRO A 189 4.97 -7.65 11.90
N GLU A 190 5.12 -8.96 11.79
CA GLU A 190 4.79 -9.71 10.58
C GLU A 190 3.27 -9.92 10.38
N GLY A 191 2.89 -10.24 9.16
CA GLY A 191 1.54 -10.68 8.82
C GLY A 191 0.49 -9.58 8.73
N LEU A 192 0.79 -8.36 9.16
CA LEU A 192 -0.17 -7.24 9.15
C LEU A 192 -0.72 -6.93 7.75
N ALA A 193 0.05 -7.19 6.70
CA ALA A 193 -0.36 -6.95 5.33
C ALA A 193 -1.45 -7.93 4.85
N GLN A 194 -1.51 -9.11 5.43
CA GLN A 194 -2.52 -10.12 5.08
C GLN A 194 -3.91 -9.74 5.59
N ASP A 195 -3.99 -9.04 6.72
CA ASP A 195 -5.26 -8.58 7.28
C ASP A 195 -5.90 -7.45 6.46
N MET A 196 -5.11 -6.76 5.64
CA MET A 196 -5.59 -5.71 4.73
C MET A 196 -6.00 -6.24 3.36
N LEU A 197 -5.70 -7.51 3.03
CA LEU A 197 -6.14 -8.12 1.78
C LEU A 197 -7.57 -8.66 1.94
N PRO A 198 -8.49 -8.39 0.98
CA PRO A 198 -9.86 -8.92 1.05
C PRO A 198 -9.84 -10.46 1.00
N ARG A 199 -10.43 -11.09 2.03
CA ARG A 199 -10.67 -12.53 2.01
C ARG A 199 -11.76 -12.86 1.00
N ARG A 200 -11.52 -13.84 0.11
CA ARG A 200 -12.49 -14.31 -0.89
C ARG A 200 -13.74 -14.89 -0.21
N SER A 201 -14.89 -14.27 -0.46
CA SER A 201 -16.19 -14.95 -0.32
C SER A 201 -17.16 -14.38 -1.34
N GLY A 202 -17.88 -15.25 -2.00
CA GLY A 202 -18.68 -14.93 -3.17
C GLY A 202 -19.96 -14.17 -2.89
N LEU A 203 -20.44 -13.44 -3.90
CA LEU A 203 -21.76 -12.83 -4.07
C LEU A 203 -21.99 -11.44 -3.43
N GLY A 204 -21.99 -10.39 -4.24
CA GLY A 204 -22.60 -9.05 -4.07
C GLY A 204 -23.05 -8.65 -2.66
N LYS A 205 -22.15 -8.64 -1.69
CA LYS A 205 -22.39 -8.23 -0.30
C LYS A 205 -21.16 -7.50 0.20
N LEU A 206 -21.35 -6.51 1.08
CA LEU A 206 -20.26 -5.95 1.86
C LEU A 206 -19.69 -7.03 2.77
N TYR A 207 -18.50 -7.53 2.46
CA TYR A 207 -17.85 -8.59 3.22
C TYR A 207 -16.72 -8.07 4.06
N GLY A 208 -16.68 -8.60 5.29
CA GLY A 208 -15.54 -8.50 6.17
C GLY A 208 -15.31 -7.11 6.73
N THR A 209 -16.04 -6.76 7.78
CA THR A 209 -15.68 -5.65 8.64
C THR A 209 -14.48 -6.06 9.46
N VAL A 210 -13.28 -5.69 9.05
CA VAL A 210 -12.14 -5.73 9.96
C VAL A 210 -12.18 -4.43 10.74
N ARG A 211 -12.63 -4.49 11.99
CA ARG A 211 -12.50 -3.35 12.91
C ARG A 211 -11.04 -3.27 13.33
N MET A 212 -10.38 -2.21 12.95
CA MET A 212 -9.02 -1.93 13.36
C MET A 212 -9.05 -0.76 14.35
N ARG A 213 -8.24 -0.85 15.40
CA ARG A 213 -8.07 0.22 16.35
C ARG A 213 -6.69 0.83 16.10
N SER A 214 -6.64 2.14 15.81
CA SER A 214 -5.38 2.86 15.74
C SER A 214 -4.73 2.99 17.12
N GLU A 215 -3.43 3.19 17.18
CA GLU A 215 -2.75 3.51 18.44
C GLU A 215 -3.29 4.80 19.10
N GLY A 216 -3.88 5.71 18.30
CA GLY A 216 -4.61 6.89 18.77
C GLY A 216 -6.03 6.61 19.27
N GLY A 217 -6.46 5.35 19.36
CA GLY A 217 -7.75 4.96 19.90
C GLY A 217 -8.94 5.06 18.94
N GLN A 218 -8.76 5.59 17.73
CA GLN A 218 -9.81 5.64 16.72
C GLN A 218 -10.07 4.25 16.12
N THR A 219 -11.33 3.92 15.96
CA THR A 219 -11.75 2.67 15.33
C THR A 219 -12.20 2.95 13.90
N PHE A 220 -11.61 2.28 12.95
CA PHE A 220 -12.03 2.31 11.54
C PHE A 220 -12.32 0.90 11.05
N SER A 221 -12.98 0.84 9.92
CA SER A 221 -13.36 -0.43 9.32
C SER A 221 -13.00 -0.44 7.84
N VAL A 222 -12.66 -1.62 7.35
CA VAL A 222 -12.41 -1.88 5.93
C VAL A 222 -13.51 -2.77 5.43
N TRP A 223 -14.17 -2.37 4.36
CA TRP A 223 -15.24 -3.13 3.70
C TRP A 223 -14.86 -3.42 2.27
N ASN A 224 -15.34 -4.54 1.79
CA ASN A 224 -15.20 -4.92 0.40
C ASN A 224 -16.59 -5.12 -0.19
N TYR A 225 -16.81 -4.55 -1.36
CA TYR A 225 -18.01 -4.78 -2.16
C TYR A 225 -17.61 -5.35 -3.51
N GLU A 226 -18.33 -6.38 -3.97
CA GLU A 226 -18.12 -7.00 -5.26
C GLU A 226 -19.40 -6.85 -6.10
N PHE A 227 -19.29 -6.13 -7.22
CA PHE A 227 -20.38 -6.02 -8.18
C PHE A 227 -20.55 -7.35 -8.93
N ARG A 228 -21.80 -7.77 -9.10
CA ARG A 228 -22.16 -8.99 -9.82
C ARG A 228 -22.07 -8.86 -11.31
N HIS A 229 -22.27 -7.61 -11.80
CA HIS A 229 -22.38 -7.29 -13.20
C HIS A 229 -21.31 -6.27 -13.62
N ASP A 230 -20.96 -6.31 -14.90
CA ASP A 230 -20.13 -5.28 -15.50
C ASP A 230 -20.91 -3.94 -15.51
N LEU A 231 -20.24 -2.86 -15.14
CA LEU A 231 -20.89 -1.59 -14.91
C LEU A 231 -21.16 -0.84 -16.22
N ARG A 232 -22.33 -0.23 -16.34
CA ARG A 232 -22.60 0.77 -17.38
C ARG A 232 -21.98 2.10 -17.00
N LYS A 233 -21.77 2.96 -17.99
CA LYS A 233 -21.20 4.30 -17.78
C LYS A 233 -22.04 5.14 -16.82
N GLU A 234 -23.35 5.04 -16.93
CA GLU A 234 -24.32 5.72 -16.07
C GLU A 234 -24.23 5.21 -14.62
N THR A 235 -24.07 3.89 -14.45
CA THR A 235 -23.89 3.27 -13.12
C THR A 235 -22.59 3.73 -12.46
N LEU A 236 -21.51 3.83 -13.24
CA LEU A 236 -20.24 4.37 -12.74
C LEU A 236 -20.38 5.84 -12.32
N GLN A 237 -21.09 6.66 -13.10
CA GLN A 237 -21.35 8.06 -12.74
C GLN A 237 -22.14 8.16 -11.42
N ARG A 238 -23.21 7.38 -11.27
CA ARG A 238 -24.00 7.32 -10.03
C ARG A 238 -23.16 6.84 -8.83
N LEU A 239 -22.25 5.89 -9.05
CA LEU A 239 -21.31 5.44 -8.02
C LEU A 239 -20.39 6.58 -7.58
N MET A 240 -19.82 7.32 -8.51
CA MET A 240 -18.99 8.49 -8.20
C MET A 240 -19.78 9.59 -7.49
N GLU A 241 -21.06 9.79 -7.83
CA GLU A 241 -21.96 10.71 -7.14
C GLU A 241 -22.33 10.24 -5.74
N LEU A 242 -22.53 8.93 -5.54
CA LEU A 242 -22.81 8.35 -4.23
C LEU A 242 -21.73 8.73 -3.22
N PHE A 243 -20.47 8.60 -3.59
CA PHE A 243 -19.34 8.91 -2.71
C PHE A 243 -19.09 10.42 -2.50
N ARG A 244 -19.86 11.30 -3.16
CA ARG A 244 -19.88 12.76 -2.87
C ARG A 244 -20.93 13.15 -1.84
N ARG A 245 -21.85 12.23 -1.48
CA ARG A 245 -22.92 12.55 -0.55
C ARG A 245 -22.37 12.72 0.87
N ARG A 246 -23.09 13.50 1.67
CA ARG A 246 -22.74 13.76 3.07
C ARG A 246 -22.66 12.50 3.92
N GLU A 247 -23.47 11.51 3.63
CA GLU A 247 -23.48 10.20 4.29
C GLU A 247 -22.16 9.44 4.09
N CYS A 248 -21.39 9.80 3.05
CA CYS A 248 -20.08 9.23 2.74
C CYS A 248 -18.88 10.07 3.25
N GLU A 249 -19.12 11.19 3.96
CA GLU A 249 -18.04 12.05 4.49
C GLU A 249 -17.07 11.29 5.42
N LYS A 250 -17.55 10.23 6.08
CA LYS A 250 -16.74 9.34 6.92
C LYS A 250 -16.05 8.22 6.18
N ILE A 251 -16.21 8.14 4.86
CA ILE A 251 -15.42 7.28 3.98
C ILE A 251 -14.13 8.02 3.64
N TRP A 252 -13.01 7.47 4.09
CA TRP A 252 -11.70 8.07 3.88
C TRP A 252 -11.10 7.68 2.55
N ARG A 253 -11.40 6.46 2.11
CA ARG A 253 -10.93 5.96 0.83
C ARG A 253 -11.86 4.89 0.28
N ASP A 254 -11.99 4.92 -1.03
CA ASP A 254 -12.61 3.89 -1.84
C ASP A 254 -11.74 3.64 -3.07
N LYS A 255 -11.44 2.39 -3.35
CA LYS A 255 -10.59 2.00 -4.47
C LYS A 255 -11.09 0.71 -5.11
N GLY A 256 -11.10 0.67 -6.44
CA GLY A 256 -11.47 -0.54 -7.15
C GLY A 256 -11.05 -0.56 -8.61
N TYR A 257 -11.18 -1.75 -9.21
CA TYR A 257 -11.11 -1.98 -10.63
C TYR A 257 -12.46 -2.50 -11.09
N LEU A 258 -13.14 -1.72 -11.91
CA LEU A 258 -14.50 -2.00 -12.35
C LEU A 258 -14.49 -2.34 -13.83
N LYS A 259 -15.01 -3.50 -14.16
CA LYS A 259 -15.21 -3.89 -15.55
C LYS A 259 -16.47 -3.22 -16.09
N MET A 260 -16.34 -2.66 -17.26
CA MET A 260 -17.40 -1.93 -17.91
C MET A 260 -18.14 -2.82 -18.92
N ALA A 261 -19.40 -2.56 -19.13
CA ALA A 261 -20.23 -3.30 -20.09
C ALA A 261 -19.75 -3.18 -21.55
N ASP A 262 -18.92 -2.19 -21.85
CA ASP A 262 -18.23 -2.03 -23.15
C ASP A 262 -16.94 -2.86 -23.27
N GLY A 263 -16.59 -3.63 -22.24
CA GLY A 263 -15.39 -4.48 -22.19
C GLY A 263 -14.14 -3.79 -21.63
N GLY A 264 -14.19 -2.48 -21.38
CA GLY A 264 -13.12 -1.73 -20.74
C GLY A 264 -13.01 -1.99 -19.24
N VAL A 265 -11.88 -1.63 -18.64
CA VAL A 265 -11.71 -1.62 -17.18
C VAL A 265 -11.42 -0.21 -16.70
N ARG A 266 -12.18 0.24 -15.70
CA ARG A 266 -11.97 1.52 -15.02
C ARG A 266 -11.37 1.30 -13.65
N LYS A 267 -10.24 1.97 -13.40
CA LYS A 267 -9.69 2.13 -12.05
C LYS A 267 -10.35 3.34 -11.41
N ILE A 268 -10.90 3.17 -10.23
CA ILE A 268 -11.38 4.27 -9.40
C ILE A 268 -10.55 4.36 -8.13
N ASP A 269 -10.32 5.57 -7.66
CA ASP A 269 -9.63 5.86 -6.41
C ASP A 269 -10.22 7.17 -5.86
N ILE A 270 -10.99 7.04 -4.80
CA ILE A 270 -11.63 8.17 -4.12
C ILE A 270 -10.98 8.29 -2.75
N ALA A 271 -10.42 9.44 -2.44
CA ALA A 271 -9.78 9.69 -1.15
C ALA A 271 -10.12 11.10 -0.67
N TYR A 272 -10.70 11.21 0.51
CA TYR A 272 -11.04 12.49 1.14
C TYR A 272 -11.83 13.46 0.25
N GLY A 273 -12.80 12.93 -0.51
CA GLY A 273 -13.63 13.70 -1.43
C GLY A 273 -13.03 13.95 -2.83
N ASP A 274 -11.72 13.68 -3.00
CA ASP A 274 -11.07 13.72 -4.30
C ASP A 274 -11.34 12.43 -5.09
N GLN A 275 -11.82 12.57 -6.31
CA GLN A 275 -12.17 11.44 -7.17
C GLN A 275 -11.22 11.35 -8.35
N PHE A 276 -10.64 10.19 -8.54
CA PHE A 276 -9.84 9.84 -9.70
C PHE A 276 -10.45 8.62 -10.39
N GLN A 277 -10.56 8.68 -11.72
CA GLN A 277 -10.90 7.54 -12.56
C GLN A 277 -9.96 7.50 -13.77
N GLU A 278 -9.57 6.31 -14.16
CA GLU A 278 -8.67 6.06 -15.28
C GLU A 278 -9.15 4.85 -16.08
N GLU A 279 -9.22 5.01 -17.38
CA GLU A 279 -9.44 3.90 -18.29
C GLU A 279 -8.14 3.15 -18.53
N LEU A 280 -8.15 1.85 -18.27
CA LEU A 280 -6.99 1.01 -18.50
C LEU A 280 -7.05 0.40 -19.90
N LYS A 281 -6.01 0.64 -20.71
CA LYS A 281 -5.88 0.07 -22.06
C LYS A 281 -5.69 -1.45 -22.08
N SER A 282 -5.13 -1.99 -21.01
CA SER A 282 -4.99 -3.42 -20.77
C SER A 282 -5.06 -3.70 -19.27
N PHE A 283 -5.73 -4.76 -18.89
CA PHE A 283 -5.83 -5.22 -17.51
C PHE A 283 -5.73 -6.73 -17.49
N ASP A 284 -4.68 -7.24 -16.86
CA ASP A 284 -4.39 -8.66 -16.70
C ASP A 284 -4.70 -9.19 -15.29
N GLY A 285 -5.27 -8.32 -14.43
CA GLY A 285 -5.61 -8.64 -13.05
C GLY A 285 -6.83 -9.54 -12.94
N SER A 286 -6.78 -10.54 -12.06
CA SER A 286 -7.85 -11.51 -11.82
C SER A 286 -9.03 -10.98 -11.00
N LYS A 287 -9.00 -9.71 -10.57
CA LYS A 287 -9.98 -9.09 -9.67
C LYS A 287 -10.54 -7.81 -10.25
N THR A 288 -11.59 -7.95 -11.04
CA THR A 288 -12.44 -6.82 -11.45
C THR A 288 -13.71 -6.79 -10.61
N ASN A 289 -14.43 -5.69 -10.69
CA ASN A 289 -15.72 -5.46 -10.03
C ASN A 289 -15.66 -5.42 -8.49
N GLN A 290 -14.49 -5.11 -7.92
CA GLN A 290 -14.32 -5.01 -6.47
C GLN A 290 -14.02 -3.58 -6.06
N LEU A 291 -14.69 -3.14 -4.97
CA LEU A 291 -14.42 -1.91 -4.24
C LEU A 291 -13.90 -2.25 -2.85
N VAL A 292 -12.84 -1.58 -2.44
CA VAL A 292 -12.34 -1.57 -1.06
C VAL A 292 -12.67 -0.20 -0.47
N ILE A 293 -13.47 -0.19 0.58
CA ILE A 293 -13.97 1.02 1.23
C ILE A 293 -13.40 1.08 2.64
N ILE A 294 -12.78 2.20 2.98
CA ILE A 294 -12.16 2.43 4.29
C ILE A 294 -12.79 3.67 4.92
N GLY A 295 -13.23 3.57 6.17
CA GLY A 295 -13.81 4.69 6.89
C GLY A 295 -14.23 4.36 8.32
N GLU A 296 -14.86 5.31 8.99
CA GLU A 296 -15.33 5.15 10.36
C GLU A 296 -16.83 5.42 10.45
N GLU A 297 -17.49 4.77 11.41
CA GLU A 297 -18.91 5.00 11.76
C GLU A 297 -19.85 5.16 10.56
N ILE A 298 -19.62 4.42 9.48
CA ILE A 298 -20.48 4.44 8.30
C ILE A 298 -21.68 3.54 8.57
N ASP A 299 -22.86 4.00 8.18
CA ASP A 299 -24.04 3.14 8.12
C ASP A 299 -23.87 2.09 7.01
N LEU A 300 -23.42 0.91 7.41
CA LEU A 300 -23.17 -0.19 6.48
C LEU A 300 -24.44 -0.70 5.81
N SER A 301 -25.57 -0.66 6.51
CA SER A 301 -26.84 -1.13 5.95
C SER A 301 -27.30 -0.19 4.85
N TRP A 302 -27.18 1.11 5.08
CA TRP A 302 -27.45 2.11 4.07
C TRP A 302 -26.48 2.01 2.88
N LEU A 303 -25.17 1.95 3.13
CA LEU A 303 -24.17 1.86 2.07
C LEU A 303 -24.36 0.61 1.22
N GLN A 304 -24.60 -0.53 1.86
CA GLN A 304 -24.88 -1.79 1.17
C GLN A 304 -26.11 -1.67 0.27
N SER A 305 -27.20 -1.08 0.77
CA SER A 305 -28.42 -0.90 -0.01
C SER A 305 -28.20 0.00 -1.26
N GLN A 306 -27.37 1.05 -1.12
CA GLN A 306 -27.03 1.92 -2.24
C GLN A 306 -26.18 1.20 -3.31
N LEU A 307 -25.19 0.42 -2.88
CA LEU A 307 -24.33 -0.34 -3.80
C LEU A 307 -25.10 -1.48 -4.48
N GLU A 308 -25.99 -2.16 -3.76
CA GLU A 308 -26.86 -3.19 -4.33
C GLU A 308 -27.84 -2.61 -5.38
N ALA A 309 -28.39 -1.43 -5.13
CA ALA A 309 -29.24 -0.74 -6.10
C ALA A 309 -28.45 -0.37 -7.38
N LEU A 310 -27.21 0.06 -7.24
CA LEU A 310 -26.33 0.33 -8.38
C LEU A 310 -25.98 -0.96 -9.15
N ASP A 311 -25.75 -2.05 -8.45
CA ASP A 311 -25.41 -3.35 -9.05
C ASP A 311 -26.59 -3.99 -9.81
N GLN A 312 -27.82 -3.71 -9.38
CA GLN A 312 -29.03 -4.17 -10.05
C GLN A 312 -29.42 -3.33 -11.28
N GLY A 313 -28.73 -2.22 -11.51
CA GLY A 313 -28.98 -1.35 -12.67
C GLY A 313 -30.25 -0.54 -12.56
N VAL A 314 -30.75 -0.31 -11.36
CA VAL A 314 -31.93 0.52 -11.06
C VAL A 314 -31.51 1.97 -10.79
#